data_d4f1923d5fd268d8f10d9a3af64ac4fc
#
_entry.id   d4f1923d5fd268d8f10d9a3af64ac4fc
#
_cell.length_a   1.000
_cell.length_b   1.000
_cell.length_c   1.000
_cell.angle_alpha   90.00
_cell.angle_beta   90.00
_cell.angle_gamma   90.00
#
_symmetry.space_group_name_H-M   'P 1'
#
loop_
_entity.id
_entity.type
_entity.pdbx_description
1 polymer ?
#
loop_
_entity_poly.entity_id
_entity_poly.type
_entity_poly.pdbx_seq_one_letter_code
_entity_poly.pdbx_strand_id
1 'polypeptide(L)'
;MRKLFLTGVFAAIVSVPAISVAAPDGKNRKVTVANMSNHVLRELYASPVTAKTWEEDMLGQRTLASGKTISANIDNGTNECYYDLKGVMDNGRTVEERNVNVCAASKWVIGETSDSVQ
;
A
#
# COMPACT_ATOMS: atom_id res chain seq x y z
N MET A 1 28.98 31.48 -1.52
CA MET A 1 28.53 31.32 -1.49
C MET A 1 27.82 31.03 -1.69
N ARG A 2 27.68 30.80 -1.65
CA ARG A 2 26.95 30.35 -1.77
C ARG A 2 26.28 29.67 -2.04
N LYS A 3 26.23 29.36 -2.09
CA LYS A 3 25.59 28.64 -2.25
C LYS A 3 25.01 27.97 -2.31
N LEU A 4 25.17 27.75 -2.20
CA LEU A 4 24.48 27.01 -2.14
C LEU A 4 23.87 26.56 -2.15
N PHE A 5 23.97 26.58 -1.95
CA PHE A 5 23.20 26.10 -1.81
C PHE A 5 22.52 25.55 -1.95
N LEU A 6 22.70 25.38 -1.86
CA LEU A 6 21.95 24.89 -1.84
C LEU A 6 21.35 24.36 -1.92
N THR A 7 21.62 24.25 -1.82
CA THR A 7 21.09 23.82 -1.74
C THR A 7 20.49 23.16 -1.63
N GLY A 8 20.51 22.96 -1.54
CA GLY A 8 19.97 22.34 -1.27
C GLY A 8 19.38 21.74 -1.25
N VAL A 9 19.37 21.62 -1.09
CA VAL A 9 18.70 21.17 -0.98
C VAL A 9 18.11 20.62 -1.31
N PHE A 10 18.17 20.42 -1.51
CA PHE A 10 17.54 19.95 -1.74
C PHE A 10 17.08 19.10 -1.90
N ALA A 11 17.36 18.88 -1.89
CA ALA A 11 16.96 18.23 -2.07
C ALA A 11 16.35 17.48 -1.79
N ALA A 12 16.29 17.49 -1.44
CA ALA A 12 15.75 16.70 -1.01
C ALA A 12 14.54 16.40 -1.33
N ILE A 13 14.30 16.53 -1.68
CA ILE A 13 13.36 16.30 -1.90
C ILE A 13 12.83 15.50 -2.21
N VAL A 14 13.02 15.51 -2.25
CA VAL A 14 12.63 14.76 -2.30
C VAL A 14 11.97 13.80 -2.75
N SER A 15 12.15 12.96 -2.86
CA SER A 15 11.39 11.87 -3.23
C SER A 15 10.24 11.77 -2.34
N VAL A 16 9.22 12.25 -2.79
CA VAL A 16 8.04 12.12 -2.01
C VAL A 16 7.43 10.79 -2.38
N PRO A 17 7.30 9.90 -1.43
CA PRO A 17 6.58 8.65 -1.67
C PRO A 17 5.13 8.95 -1.96
N ALA A 18 4.39 7.93 -2.37
CA ALA A 18 2.95 8.04 -2.46
C ALA A 18 2.43 8.58 -1.15
N ILE A 19 1.68 9.63 -1.22
CA ILE A 19 1.29 10.33 -0.02
C ILE A 19 -0.02 9.79 0.48
N SER A 20 0.03 9.34 1.72
CA SER A 20 -1.14 9.02 2.46
C SER A 20 -1.62 10.26 3.16
N VAL A 21 -2.84 10.66 2.89
CA VAL A 21 -3.46 11.80 3.54
C VAL A 21 -4.39 11.26 4.62
N ALA A 22 -4.18 11.72 5.85
CA ALA A 22 -5.00 11.27 6.96
C ALA A 22 -6.45 11.73 6.78
N ALA A 23 -7.38 10.83 7.05
CA ALA A 23 -8.79 11.13 6.98
C ALA A 23 -9.22 11.96 8.20
N PRO A 24 -10.24 12.82 8.02
CA PRO A 24 -10.72 13.67 9.15
C PRO A 24 -11.24 12.88 10.33
N ASP A 25 -11.70 11.64 10.16
CA ASP A 25 -12.25 10.84 11.26
C ASP A 25 -11.17 10.31 12.20
N GLY A 26 -9.89 10.45 11.86
CA GLY A 26 -8.79 10.00 12.69
C GLY A 26 -8.65 8.50 12.84
N LYS A 27 -9.39 7.70 12.08
CA LYS A 27 -9.31 6.24 12.17
C LYS A 27 -8.02 5.73 11.56
N ASN A 28 -7.51 4.63 12.11
CA ASN A 28 -6.31 3.99 11.63
C ASN A 28 -6.66 3.10 10.43
N ARG A 29 -6.02 3.37 9.30
CA ARG A 29 -6.19 2.60 8.06
C ARG A 29 -4.87 1.96 7.64
N LYS A 30 -4.03 1.63 8.60
CA LYS A 30 -2.77 0.94 8.31
C LYS A 30 -3.01 -0.57 8.30
N VAL A 31 -2.59 -1.20 7.23
CA VAL A 31 -2.70 -2.65 7.07
C VAL A 31 -1.30 -3.21 6.84
N THR A 32 -0.90 -4.17 7.67
CA THR A 32 0.35 -4.89 7.46
C THR A 32 0.10 -5.93 6.38
N VAL A 33 0.87 -5.85 5.30
CA VAL A 33 0.82 -6.84 4.24
C VAL A 33 1.99 -7.79 4.44
N ALA A 34 1.69 -9.08 4.60
CA ALA A 34 2.70 -10.11 4.83
C ALA A 34 2.75 -11.03 3.62
N ASN A 35 3.88 -11.07 2.94
CA ASN A 35 4.06 -11.96 1.79
C ASN A 35 4.62 -13.29 2.27
N MET A 36 3.73 -14.25 2.49
CA MET A 36 4.09 -15.59 2.93
C MET A 36 4.09 -16.59 1.76
N SER A 37 4.10 -16.10 0.53
CA SER A 37 4.24 -16.93 -0.67
C SER A 37 5.71 -17.18 -0.98
N ASN A 38 5.98 -18.02 -1.98
CA ASN A 38 7.33 -18.25 -2.48
C ASN A 38 7.73 -17.27 -3.60
N HIS A 39 6.91 -16.26 -3.85
CA HIS A 39 7.12 -15.30 -4.92
C HIS A 39 7.24 -13.90 -4.37
N VAL A 40 7.74 -12.98 -5.22
CA VAL A 40 7.85 -11.58 -4.86
C VAL A 40 6.53 -10.88 -5.17
N LEU A 41 6.06 -10.08 -4.24
CA LEU A 41 4.92 -9.19 -4.48
C LEU A 41 5.45 -7.93 -5.18
N ARG A 42 5.00 -7.71 -6.41
CA ARG A 42 5.51 -6.63 -7.26
C ARG A 42 4.69 -5.37 -7.22
N GLU A 43 3.38 -5.50 -7.03
CA GLU A 43 2.47 -4.35 -7.04
C GLU A 43 1.43 -4.55 -5.96
N LEU A 44 1.01 -3.44 -5.38
CA LEU A 44 0.03 -3.43 -4.30
C LEU A 44 -0.92 -2.26 -4.52
N TYR A 45 -2.20 -2.57 -4.59
CA TYR A 45 -3.23 -1.55 -4.81
C TYR A 45 -4.28 -1.62 -3.73
N ALA A 46 -4.81 -0.46 -3.38
CA ALA A 46 -5.98 -0.33 -2.52
C ALA A 46 -6.83 0.79 -3.08
N SER A 47 -8.09 0.50 -3.35
CA SER A 47 -9.02 1.49 -3.91
C SER A 47 -10.32 1.45 -3.13
N PRO A 48 -10.92 2.59 -2.83
CA PRO A 48 -12.26 2.60 -2.23
C PRO A 48 -13.20 1.79 -3.09
N VAL A 49 -14.14 1.06 -2.47
CA VAL A 49 -15.07 0.22 -3.22
C VAL A 49 -15.91 1.01 -4.21
N THR A 50 -16.01 2.34 -4.02
CA THR A 50 -16.72 3.22 -4.93
C THR A 50 -15.89 3.65 -6.12
N ALA A 51 -14.59 3.40 -6.11
CA ALA A 51 -13.71 3.77 -7.23
C ALA A 51 -13.92 2.78 -8.38
N LYS A 52 -13.77 3.27 -9.61
CA LYS A 52 -14.00 2.45 -10.80
C LYS A 52 -12.73 1.81 -11.31
N THR A 53 -11.57 2.30 -10.88
CA THR A 53 -10.28 1.80 -11.33
C THR A 53 -9.35 1.67 -10.12
N TRP A 54 -8.34 0.83 -10.28
CA TRP A 54 -7.26 0.77 -9.31
C TRP A 54 -6.47 2.08 -9.39
N GLU A 55 -6.06 2.55 -8.23
CA GLU A 55 -5.24 3.75 -8.13
C GLU A 55 -3.78 3.37 -8.31
N GLU A 56 -2.86 4.15 -7.80
CA GLU A 56 -1.46 3.88 -8.06
C GLU A 56 -0.93 2.72 -7.23
N ASP A 57 0.16 2.11 -7.69
CA ASP A 57 0.84 1.04 -6.98
C ASP A 57 1.48 1.60 -5.71
N MET A 58 1.04 1.11 -4.56
CA MET A 58 1.51 1.59 -3.27
C MET A 58 2.94 1.20 -2.98
N LEU A 59 3.49 0.20 -3.67
CA LEU A 59 4.89 -0.16 -3.53
C LEU A 59 5.79 0.77 -4.34
N GLY A 60 5.23 1.43 -5.37
CA GLY A 60 6.03 2.24 -6.27
C GLY A 60 7.03 1.37 -7.00
N GLN A 61 8.31 1.70 -6.86
CA GLN A 61 9.37 0.92 -7.50
C GLN A 61 9.92 -0.19 -6.59
N ARG A 62 9.39 -0.29 -5.37
CA ARG A 62 9.83 -1.33 -4.45
C ARG A 62 9.04 -2.60 -4.68
N THR A 63 9.55 -3.68 -4.13
CA THR A 63 8.88 -4.98 -4.14
C THR A 63 8.92 -5.54 -2.73
N LEU A 64 8.07 -6.53 -2.47
CA LEU A 64 8.03 -7.19 -1.17
C LEU A 64 8.43 -8.65 -1.35
N ALA A 65 9.63 -8.97 -0.88
CA ALA A 65 10.17 -10.33 -1.05
C ALA A 65 9.39 -11.33 -0.22
N SER A 66 9.52 -12.61 -0.60
CA SER A 66 8.97 -13.72 0.16
C SER A 66 9.40 -13.64 1.62
N GLY A 67 8.47 -13.83 2.53
CA GLY A 67 8.72 -13.83 3.96
C GLY A 67 8.79 -12.43 4.58
N LYS A 68 8.57 -11.40 3.82
CA LYS A 68 8.68 -10.02 4.32
C LYS A 68 7.31 -9.39 4.52
N THR A 69 7.30 -8.32 5.32
CA THR A 69 6.09 -7.56 5.61
C THR A 69 6.32 -6.08 5.32
N ILE A 70 5.22 -5.38 5.05
CA ILE A 70 5.24 -3.93 4.91
C ILE A 70 3.98 -3.38 5.55
N SER A 71 4.09 -2.21 6.17
CA SER A 71 2.92 -1.51 6.68
C SER A 71 2.43 -0.55 5.62
N ALA A 72 1.23 -0.80 5.11
CA ALA A 72 0.62 0.03 4.08
C ALA A 72 -0.41 0.96 4.72
N ASN A 73 -0.24 2.25 4.54
CA ASN A 73 -1.20 3.23 5.02
C ASN A 73 -2.19 3.51 3.89
N ILE A 74 -3.42 3.02 4.07
CA ILE A 74 -4.47 3.06 3.04
C ILE A 74 -5.19 4.41 3.01
N ASP A 75 -4.97 5.28 4.01
CA ASP A 75 -5.65 6.58 4.07
C ASP A 75 -5.51 7.35 2.76
N ASN A 76 -6.62 7.85 2.26
CA ASN A 76 -6.66 8.69 1.06
C ASN A 76 -7.30 10.06 1.32
N GLY A 77 -7.46 10.44 2.60
CA GLY A 77 -8.04 11.72 2.98
C GLY A 77 -9.54 11.73 3.11
N THR A 78 -10.21 10.63 2.79
CA THR A 78 -11.66 10.49 2.95
C THR A 78 -11.98 9.62 4.14
N ASN A 79 -13.25 9.63 4.57
CA ASN A 79 -13.69 8.80 5.68
C ASN A 79 -14.10 7.38 5.24
N GLU A 80 -13.71 6.95 4.05
CA GLU A 80 -13.97 5.61 3.57
C GLU A 80 -13.24 4.58 4.42
N CYS A 81 -13.92 3.49 4.76
CA CYS A 81 -13.32 2.36 5.44
C CYS A 81 -13.27 1.12 4.57
N TYR A 82 -14.11 1.04 3.54
CA TYR A 82 -14.21 -0.18 2.72
C TYR A 82 -13.43 -0.01 1.43
N TYR A 83 -12.46 -0.87 1.25
CA TYR A 83 -11.52 -0.82 0.13
C TYR A 83 -11.43 -2.18 -0.51
N ASP A 84 -11.15 -2.19 -1.80
CA ASP A 84 -10.70 -3.38 -2.52
C ASP A 84 -9.19 -3.38 -2.50
N LEU A 85 -8.59 -4.55 -2.26
CA LEU A 85 -7.14 -4.72 -2.20
C LEU A 85 -6.72 -5.65 -3.33
N LYS A 86 -5.55 -5.38 -3.91
CA LYS A 86 -5.01 -6.21 -4.99
C LYS A 86 -3.50 -6.29 -4.88
N GLY A 87 -2.99 -7.50 -4.95
CA GLY A 87 -1.56 -7.77 -5.06
C GLY A 87 -1.25 -8.44 -6.38
N VAL A 88 -0.13 -8.06 -7.00
CA VAL A 88 0.36 -8.70 -8.22
C VAL A 88 1.71 -9.32 -7.91
N MET A 89 1.80 -10.64 -8.10
CA MET A 89 3.01 -11.39 -7.83
C MET A 89 3.91 -11.42 -9.08
N ASP A 90 5.18 -11.74 -8.88
CA ASP A 90 6.16 -11.76 -9.97
C ASP A 90 5.88 -12.85 -11.01
N ASN A 91 5.09 -13.87 -10.64
CA ASN A 91 4.68 -14.92 -11.59
C ASN A 91 3.39 -14.58 -12.33
N GLY A 92 2.88 -13.34 -12.18
CA GLY A 92 1.64 -12.90 -12.82
C GLY A 92 0.36 -13.21 -12.06
N ARG A 93 0.46 -13.95 -10.94
CA ARG A 93 -0.71 -14.22 -10.12
C ARG A 93 -1.21 -12.94 -9.48
N THR A 94 -2.53 -12.73 -9.51
CA THR A 94 -3.14 -11.63 -8.78
C THR A 94 -3.91 -12.18 -7.58
N VAL A 95 -3.87 -11.42 -6.49
CA VAL A 95 -4.59 -11.76 -5.26
C VAL A 95 -5.48 -10.57 -4.95
N GLU A 96 -6.78 -10.79 -4.84
CA GLU A 96 -7.73 -9.71 -4.59
C GLU A 96 -8.59 -10.03 -3.39
N GLU A 97 -8.80 -9.01 -2.56
CA GLU A 97 -9.79 -9.03 -1.50
C GLU A 97 -10.71 -7.84 -1.69
N ARG A 98 -12.00 -8.12 -1.79
CA ARG A 98 -12.98 -7.09 -2.04
C ARG A 98 -13.70 -6.69 -0.76
N ASN A 99 -14.05 -5.42 -0.70
CA ASN A 99 -14.91 -4.89 0.36
C ASN A 99 -14.32 -5.13 1.76
N VAL A 100 -13.04 -4.81 1.92
CA VAL A 100 -12.32 -4.97 3.18
C VAL A 100 -12.49 -3.71 4.01
N ASN A 101 -12.89 -3.88 5.27
CA ASN A 101 -12.96 -2.76 6.22
C ASN A 101 -11.56 -2.51 6.77
N VAL A 102 -10.81 -1.60 6.16
CA VAL A 102 -9.43 -1.32 6.56
C VAL A 102 -9.35 -0.48 7.83
N CYS A 103 -10.47 0.01 8.32
CA CYS A 103 -10.52 0.67 9.64
C CYS A 103 -10.55 -0.35 10.78
N ALA A 104 -10.90 -1.60 10.49
CA ALA A 104 -10.98 -2.68 11.47
C ALA A 104 -9.90 -3.75 11.21
N ALA A 105 -9.66 -4.08 9.94
CA ALA A 105 -8.63 -5.06 9.59
C ALA A 105 -7.26 -4.44 9.78
N SER A 106 -6.31 -5.24 10.28
CA SER A 106 -4.95 -4.76 10.53
C SER A 106 -3.88 -5.53 9.74
N LYS A 107 -4.24 -6.65 9.10
CA LYS A 107 -3.25 -7.49 8.46
C LYS A 107 -3.83 -8.24 7.27
N TRP A 108 -3.08 -8.30 6.18
CA TRP A 108 -3.39 -9.11 5.01
C TRP A 108 -2.23 -10.06 4.78
N VAL A 109 -2.49 -11.36 4.89
CA VAL A 109 -1.48 -12.39 4.69
C VAL A 109 -1.71 -13.02 3.33
N ILE A 110 -0.69 -12.94 2.46
CA ILE A 110 -0.74 -13.51 1.12
C ILE A 110 0.09 -14.79 1.16
N GLY A 111 -0.58 -15.91 1.02
CA GLY A 111 0.07 -17.21 0.96
C GLY A 111 0.31 -17.67 -0.46
N GLU A 112 0.77 -18.92 -0.58
CA GLU A 112 1.12 -19.48 -1.88
C GLU A 112 -0.11 -19.70 -2.76
N THR A 113 -1.21 -20.15 -2.19
CA THR A 113 -2.43 -20.48 -2.94
C THR A 113 -3.67 -19.77 -2.41
N SER A 114 -3.58 -19.10 -1.28
CA SER A 114 -4.72 -18.44 -0.64
C SER A 114 -4.21 -17.24 0.13
N ASP A 115 -5.14 -16.42 0.58
CA ASP A 115 -4.83 -15.27 1.41
C ASP A 115 -5.91 -15.08 2.46
N SER A 116 -5.61 -14.26 3.47
CA SER A 116 -6.55 -13.97 4.53
C SER A 116 -6.36 -12.56 5.04
N VAL A 117 -7.46 -11.93 5.41
CA VAL A 117 -7.49 -10.62 6.05
C VAL A 117 -7.86 -10.80 7.51
N GLN A 118 -7.11 -10.19 8.39
CA GLN A 118 -7.30 -10.31 9.83
C GLN A 118 -7.49 -8.94 10.47
#